data_c633a87d1bbad946026cad6a36c166c5
#
_entry.id   c633a87d1bbad946026cad6a36c166c5
#
_cell.length_a   1.000
_cell.length_b   1.000
_cell.length_c   1.000
_cell.angle_alpha   90.00
_cell.angle_beta   90.00
_cell.angle_gamma   90.00
#
_symmetry.space_group_name_H-M   'P 1'
#
loop_
_entity.id
_entity.type
_entity.pdbx_description
1 polymer ?
#
loop_
_entity_poly.entity_id
_entity_poly.type
_entity_poly.pdbx_seq_one_letter_code
_entity_poly.pdbx_strand_id
1 'polypeptide(L)'
;MALGSATAGTRAVPRAPGSLPLVGHALKLWRDPLRFLHSLHRYGDLVRLDLGTMPLYVVTSSELVHQVLTAKARSFEKGRFYERLRPLAGNGLATADGEYHRKHRRLMQPMFSRQHIAGYSEAMSHKALELAESWRPGMRVEVEEAMSTYAVETLASTMFSTDFGRPAVTAVRDNLPVLLNNLLVRAASPRILDRLPIRANRDFDAAAARLRAVIDETILAARADGPSGRDDLLTLLLNARDAESSERLDDTEVRDELSTILFAGVETTTAALSWTLTELGRHPAVDAAVAREVRAVVGDRPVTVDDVPRLPALRRALDEAIRLHSVTLLMRRAVEPVELAGHRLPSGTEVGFSLYAIHRDGRVYENPEAYDPDRWLPERQEAAGLGRTAYLPFGAGSRKCIGDLFTYTEATIALATILARWRLEPAPGAGPRQVASTVPRAEGSVMTVRPRG
;
A
#
# COMPACT_ATOMS: atom_id res chain seq x y z
N MET A 1 -5.95 57.10 -19.62
CA MET A 1 -6.83 55.89 -19.49
C MET A 1 -6.03 54.82 -18.71
N ALA A 2 -6.26 54.70 -17.45
CA ALA A 2 -5.62 53.70 -16.60
C ALA A 2 -6.45 52.41 -16.64
N LEU A 3 -5.92 51.35 -17.21
CA LEU A 3 -6.49 50.01 -17.15
C LEU A 3 -6.28 49.47 -15.74
N GLY A 4 -7.36 49.41 -14.96
CA GLY A 4 -7.37 48.82 -13.64
C GLY A 4 -7.06 47.31 -13.75
N SER A 5 -5.97 46.87 -13.16
CA SER A 5 -5.71 45.47 -12.89
C SER A 5 -6.74 44.96 -11.89
N ALA A 6 -7.70 44.20 -12.35
CA ALA A 6 -8.59 43.44 -11.48
C ALA A 6 -7.74 42.45 -10.68
N THR A 7 -7.48 42.75 -9.43
CA THR A 7 -7.00 41.76 -8.45
C THR A 7 -8.05 40.65 -8.36
N ALA A 8 -7.76 39.51 -8.99
CA ALA A 8 -8.55 38.29 -8.83
C ALA A 8 -8.57 37.96 -7.31
N GLY A 9 -9.68 38.27 -6.67
CA GLY A 9 -9.88 37.94 -5.26
C GLY A 9 -9.69 36.45 -5.08
N THR A 10 -8.75 36.04 -4.24
CA THR A 10 -8.47 34.65 -3.89
C THR A 10 -9.74 34.04 -3.30
N ARG A 11 -10.48 33.32 -4.11
CA ARG A 11 -11.69 32.61 -3.67
C ARG A 11 -11.29 31.64 -2.57
N ALA A 12 -11.96 31.68 -1.43
CA ALA A 12 -11.65 30.78 -0.31
C ALA A 12 -11.87 29.30 -0.74
N VAL A 13 -10.99 28.40 -0.32
CA VAL A 13 -11.15 26.96 -0.58
C VAL A 13 -12.46 26.49 0.06
N PRO A 14 -13.33 25.77 -0.68
CA PRO A 14 -14.57 25.22 -0.14
C PRO A 14 -14.31 24.37 1.10
N ARG A 15 -15.10 24.56 2.15
CA ARG A 15 -15.04 23.75 3.36
C ARG A 15 -16.06 22.62 3.29
N ALA A 16 -15.66 21.41 3.66
CA ALA A 16 -16.58 20.29 3.74
C ALA A 16 -17.69 20.55 4.78
N PRO A 17 -18.93 20.10 4.57
CA PRO A 17 -20.01 20.30 5.51
C PRO A 17 -19.90 19.40 6.75
N GLY A 18 -20.53 19.86 7.87
CA GLY A 18 -20.67 19.09 9.11
C GLY A 18 -19.41 19.05 9.97
N SER A 19 -18.65 20.13 9.96
CA SER A 19 -17.65 20.42 10.97
C SER A 19 -18.30 20.68 12.32
N LEU A 20 -17.82 20.03 13.37
CA LEU A 20 -18.27 20.21 14.75
C LEU A 20 -17.34 21.18 15.49
N PRO A 21 -17.83 21.89 16.52
CA PRO A 21 -16.97 22.70 17.40
C PRO A 21 -15.83 21.85 17.97
N LEU A 22 -14.63 22.42 18.10
CA LEU A 22 -13.42 21.85 18.66
C LEU A 22 -12.81 20.66 17.88
N VAL A 23 -13.61 19.70 17.41
CA VAL A 23 -13.13 18.48 16.75
C VAL A 23 -13.17 18.56 15.22
N GLY A 24 -13.87 19.55 14.66
CA GLY A 24 -13.98 19.70 13.21
C GLY A 24 -14.64 18.49 12.55
N HIS A 25 -13.98 17.92 11.53
CA HIS A 25 -14.45 16.76 10.79
C HIS A 25 -13.85 15.43 11.29
N ALA A 26 -13.06 15.46 12.38
CA ALA A 26 -12.38 14.28 12.89
C ALA A 26 -13.34 13.13 13.20
N LEU A 27 -14.54 13.43 13.75
CA LEU A 27 -15.55 12.40 14.04
C LEU A 27 -16.08 11.70 12.77
N LYS A 28 -16.27 12.44 11.67
CA LYS A 28 -16.70 11.85 10.39
C LYS A 28 -15.60 10.98 9.80
N LEU A 29 -14.36 11.46 9.84
CA LEU A 29 -13.21 10.72 9.36
C LEU A 29 -12.96 9.47 10.20
N TRP A 30 -13.27 9.49 11.51
CA TRP A 30 -13.13 8.32 12.38
C TRP A 30 -14.25 7.28 12.19
N ARG A 31 -15.51 7.73 11.99
CA ARG A 31 -16.66 6.81 11.86
C ARG A 31 -16.72 6.11 10.52
N ASP A 32 -16.49 6.82 9.43
CA ASP A 32 -16.57 6.28 8.06
C ASP A 32 -15.65 7.08 7.13
N PRO A 33 -14.31 6.86 7.23
CA PRO A 33 -13.34 7.61 6.46
C PRO A 33 -13.50 7.41 4.94
N LEU A 34 -13.83 6.20 4.51
CA LEU A 34 -13.92 5.86 3.09
C LEU A 34 -15.05 6.64 2.41
N ARG A 35 -16.26 6.54 2.96
CA ARG A 35 -17.43 7.25 2.44
C ARG A 35 -17.27 8.76 2.55
N PHE A 36 -16.70 9.24 3.66
CA PHE A 36 -16.49 10.66 3.86
C PHE A 36 -15.50 11.24 2.83
N LEU A 37 -14.33 10.63 2.67
CA LEU A 37 -13.33 11.07 1.70
C LEU A 37 -13.85 10.98 0.27
N HIS A 38 -14.57 9.90 -0.09
CA HIS A 38 -15.20 9.76 -1.40
C HIS A 38 -16.22 10.88 -1.66
N SER A 39 -16.98 11.33 -0.66
CA SER A 39 -18.00 12.37 -0.85
C SER A 39 -17.45 13.77 -1.16
N LEU A 40 -16.13 14.01 -0.94
CA LEU A 40 -15.54 15.35 -1.01
C LEU A 40 -15.49 15.91 -2.43
N HIS A 41 -15.39 15.07 -3.47
CA HIS A 41 -15.38 15.51 -4.88
C HIS A 41 -16.60 16.39 -5.27
N ARG A 42 -17.71 16.27 -4.53
CA ARG A 42 -18.94 17.06 -4.74
C ARG A 42 -18.77 18.53 -4.40
N TYR A 43 -17.74 18.90 -3.64
CA TYR A 43 -17.52 20.27 -3.15
C TYR A 43 -16.40 21.01 -3.91
N GLY A 44 -15.72 20.33 -4.83
CA GLY A 44 -14.66 20.89 -5.69
C GLY A 44 -13.42 20.01 -5.74
N ASP A 45 -12.44 20.43 -6.55
CA ASP A 45 -11.19 19.68 -6.75
C ASP A 45 -10.18 19.84 -5.60
N LEU A 46 -10.39 20.87 -4.76
CA LEU A 46 -9.65 21.10 -3.51
C LEU A 46 -10.65 21.47 -2.42
N VAL A 47 -10.69 20.69 -1.34
CA VAL A 47 -11.67 20.84 -0.26
C VAL A 47 -10.97 20.91 1.09
N ARG A 48 -11.32 21.90 1.91
CA ARG A 48 -10.79 22.05 3.26
C ARG A 48 -11.57 21.20 4.27
N LEU A 49 -10.83 20.41 5.03
CA LEU A 49 -11.26 19.76 6.26
C LEU A 49 -10.61 20.46 7.46
N ASP A 50 -11.28 20.47 8.61
CA ASP A 50 -10.68 20.86 9.89
C ASP A 50 -10.60 19.62 10.78
N LEU A 51 -9.40 19.24 11.18
CA LEU A 51 -9.13 18.13 12.12
C LEU A 51 -8.72 18.75 13.46
N GLY A 52 -9.71 19.09 14.28
CA GLY A 52 -9.49 19.95 15.43
C GLY A 52 -9.01 21.34 14.98
N THR A 53 -7.83 21.75 15.41
CA THR A 53 -7.18 23.01 15.01
C THR A 53 -6.37 22.92 13.73
N MET A 54 -6.20 21.72 13.17
CA MET A 54 -5.37 21.49 11.97
C MET A 54 -6.25 21.52 10.71
N PRO A 55 -6.06 22.47 9.80
CA PRO A 55 -6.66 22.40 8.47
C PRO A 55 -5.94 21.37 7.61
N LEU A 56 -6.70 20.50 6.93
CA LEU A 56 -6.24 19.56 5.92
C LEU A 56 -6.93 19.92 4.60
N TYR A 57 -6.16 20.15 3.55
CA TYR A 57 -6.68 20.43 2.21
C TYR A 57 -6.67 19.17 1.39
N VAL A 58 -7.84 18.62 1.06
CA VAL A 58 -7.98 17.37 0.33
C VAL A 58 -8.14 17.66 -1.15
N VAL A 59 -7.23 17.11 -1.95
CA VAL A 59 -7.29 17.09 -3.41
C VAL A 59 -8.16 15.93 -3.85
N THR A 60 -9.17 16.22 -4.69
CA THR A 60 -10.17 15.24 -5.15
C THR A 60 -10.14 14.99 -6.66
N SER A 61 -9.24 15.66 -7.39
CA SER A 61 -9.03 15.48 -8.84
C SER A 61 -7.75 14.67 -9.09
N SER A 62 -7.82 13.68 -9.96
CA SER A 62 -6.67 12.82 -10.33
C SER A 62 -5.54 13.63 -10.97
N GLU A 63 -5.86 14.62 -11.82
CA GLU A 63 -4.88 15.51 -12.41
C GLU A 63 -4.11 16.30 -11.36
N LEU A 64 -4.80 16.89 -10.40
CA LEU A 64 -4.16 17.65 -9.33
C LEU A 64 -3.31 16.77 -8.43
N VAL A 65 -3.76 15.55 -8.12
CA VAL A 65 -2.94 14.57 -7.40
C VAL A 65 -1.69 14.24 -8.18
N HIS A 66 -1.82 13.98 -9.49
CA HIS A 66 -0.65 13.74 -10.33
C HIS A 66 0.31 14.94 -10.34
N GLN A 67 -0.19 16.19 -10.40
CA GLN A 67 0.66 17.39 -10.30
C GLN A 67 1.39 17.47 -8.95
N VAL A 68 0.70 17.21 -7.82
CA VAL A 68 1.33 17.18 -6.48
C VAL A 68 2.43 16.14 -6.41
N LEU A 69 2.24 14.98 -7.04
CA LEU A 69 3.18 13.86 -7.02
C LEU A 69 4.35 14.00 -8.01
N THR A 70 4.21 14.84 -9.05
CA THR A 70 5.19 14.97 -10.14
C THR A 70 5.72 16.39 -10.27
N ALA A 71 5.02 17.26 -11.03
CA ALA A 71 5.49 18.60 -11.36
C ALA A 71 5.75 19.49 -10.14
N LYS A 72 4.93 19.34 -9.09
CA LYS A 72 5.05 20.09 -7.83
C LYS A 72 5.71 19.27 -6.69
N ALA A 73 6.25 18.09 -6.97
CA ALA A 73 6.77 17.19 -5.92
C ALA A 73 7.86 17.80 -5.04
N ARG A 74 8.63 18.75 -5.59
CA ARG A 74 9.70 19.47 -4.85
C ARG A 74 9.17 20.47 -3.83
N SER A 75 7.95 20.99 -4.04
CA SER A 75 7.29 21.92 -3.13
C SER A 75 6.61 21.21 -1.94
N PHE A 76 6.76 19.87 -1.86
CA PHE A 76 6.12 19.07 -0.81
C PHE A 76 7.09 18.10 -0.14
N GLU A 77 6.90 17.92 1.16
CA GLU A 77 7.41 16.80 1.96
C GLU A 77 6.27 15.84 2.38
N LYS A 78 6.59 14.77 3.07
CA LYS A 78 5.62 13.72 3.42
C LYS A 78 4.55 14.14 4.44
N GLY A 79 4.81 15.15 5.25
CA GLY A 79 3.85 15.70 6.18
C GLY A 79 3.61 14.90 7.47
N ARG A 80 2.65 15.39 8.27
CA ARG A 80 2.45 14.99 9.66
C ARG A 80 2.11 13.52 9.85
N PHE A 81 1.38 12.92 8.93
CA PHE A 81 1.04 11.50 9.00
C PHE A 81 2.30 10.63 9.07
N TYR A 82 3.28 10.90 8.21
CA TYR A 82 4.52 10.12 8.15
C TYR A 82 5.44 10.38 9.35
N GLU A 83 5.38 11.56 9.97
CA GLU A 83 6.05 11.79 11.25
C GLU A 83 5.52 10.87 12.37
N ARG A 84 4.24 10.49 12.29
CA ARG A 84 3.61 9.57 13.24
C ARG A 84 4.01 8.10 13.00
N LEU A 85 4.51 7.79 11.80
CA LEU A 85 5.06 6.46 11.46
C LEU A 85 6.49 6.27 11.93
N ARG A 86 7.25 7.34 12.17
CA ARG A 86 8.67 7.24 12.58
C ARG A 86 8.94 6.35 13.80
N PRO A 87 8.08 6.26 14.83
CA PRO A 87 8.28 5.31 15.92
C PRO A 87 8.33 3.84 15.47
N LEU A 88 7.76 3.52 14.30
CA LEU A 88 7.74 2.17 13.72
C LEU A 88 8.79 1.98 12.64
N ALA A 89 8.77 2.84 11.63
CA ALA A 89 9.56 2.75 10.40
C ALA A 89 10.87 3.55 10.48
N GLY A 90 11.21 4.10 11.65
CA GLY A 90 12.38 4.94 11.80
C GLY A 90 12.40 6.10 10.80
N ASN A 91 13.57 6.43 10.27
CA ASN A 91 13.75 7.39 9.19
C ASN A 91 14.00 6.68 7.83
N GLY A 92 13.40 5.51 7.62
CA GLY A 92 13.51 4.77 6.37
C GLY A 92 12.78 5.43 5.20
N LEU A 93 12.85 4.83 4.01
CA LEU A 93 12.38 5.39 2.74
C LEU A 93 10.92 5.89 2.80
N ALA A 94 10.03 5.22 3.57
CA ALA A 94 8.63 5.63 3.71
C ALA A 94 8.45 6.95 4.48
N THR A 95 9.33 7.29 5.42
CA THR A 95 9.20 8.45 6.32
C THR A 95 10.21 9.55 6.04
N ALA A 96 11.26 9.26 5.28
CA ALA A 96 12.34 10.18 4.92
C ALA A 96 11.91 11.21 3.87
N ASP A 97 12.53 12.38 3.90
CA ASP A 97 12.33 13.46 2.93
C ASP A 97 13.66 14.02 2.40
N GLY A 98 13.55 14.92 1.44
CA GLY A 98 14.67 15.70 0.92
C GLY A 98 15.79 14.85 0.32
N GLU A 99 17.00 15.20 0.67
CA GLU A 99 18.24 14.57 0.16
C GLU A 99 18.44 13.16 0.73
N TYR A 100 18.10 12.99 1.99
CA TYR A 100 18.14 11.69 2.66
C TYR A 100 17.25 10.66 1.94
N HIS A 101 16.00 11.02 1.61
CA HIS A 101 15.13 10.16 0.80
C HIS A 101 15.75 9.85 -0.58
N ARG A 102 16.38 10.82 -1.25
CA ARG A 102 16.98 10.59 -2.57
C ARG A 102 18.15 9.61 -2.49
N LYS A 103 19.03 9.76 -1.47
CA LYS A 103 20.15 8.84 -1.20
C LYS A 103 19.64 7.43 -0.96
N HIS A 104 18.73 7.26 -0.02
CA HIS A 104 18.17 5.94 0.34
C HIS A 104 17.45 5.30 -0.85
N ARG A 105 16.69 6.08 -1.62
CA ARG A 105 16.05 5.56 -2.83
C ARG A 105 17.06 5.05 -3.87
N ARG A 106 18.17 5.75 -4.10
CA ARG A 106 19.23 5.28 -5.02
C ARG A 106 19.84 3.97 -4.54
N LEU A 107 20.12 3.87 -3.24
CA LEU A 107 20.68 2.65 -2.63
C LEU A 107 19.76 1.45 -2.77
N MET A 108 18.46 1.63 -2.56
CA MET A 108 17.48 0.54 -2.54
C MET A 108 16.92 0.17 -3.92
N GLN A 109 16.89 1.11 -4.88
CA GLN A 109 16.27 0.88 -6.19
C GLN A 109 16.81 -0.35 -6.93
N PRO A 110 18.13 -0.68 -6.92
CA PRO A 110 18.64 -1.91 -7.55
C PRO A 110 18.04 -3.20 -6.98
N MET A 111 17.74 -3.25 -5.69
CA MET A 111 17.19 -4.44 -5.00
C MET A 111 15.76 -4.79 -5.45
N PHE A 112 15.06 -3.81 -6.03
CA PHE A 112 13.73 -3.96 -6.63
C PHE A 112 13.78 -4.00 -8.17
N SER A 113 14.96 -4.29 -8.75
CA SER A 113 15.12 -4.50 -10.19
C SER A 113 14.48 -5.83 -10.62
N ARG A 114 14.20 -5.97 -11.91
CA ARG A 114 13.66 -7.22 -12.48
C ARG A 114 14.54 -8.44 -12.17
N GLN A 115 15.86 -8.26 -12.16
CA GLN A 115 16.82 -9.33 -11.89
C GLN A 115 16.67 -9.84 -10.44
N HIS A 116 16.68 -8.95 -9.45
CA HIS A 116 16.55 -9.35 -8.05
C HIS A 116 15.14 -9.90 -7.74
N ILE A 117 14.09 -9.31 -8.33
CA ILE A 117 12.72 -9.84 -8.17
C ILE A 117 12.59 -11.23 -8.77
N ALA A 118 13.28 -11.53 -9.88
CA ALA A 118 13.35 -12.90 -10.41
C ALA A 118 14.00 -13.86 -9.40
N GLY A 119 15.05 -13.44 -8.71
CA GLY A 119 15.65 -14.23 -7.61
C GLY A 119 14.69 -14.45 -6.44
N TYR A 120 13.90 -13.45 -6.07
CA TYR A 120 12.91 -13.58 -4.99
C TYR A 120 11.70 -14.44 -5.37
N SER A 121 11.41 -14.59 -6.67
CA SER A 121 10.21 -15.28 -7.16
C SER A 121 10.14 -16.77 -6.82
N GLU A 122 11.28 -17.42 -6.59
CA GLU A 122 11.32 -18.81 -6.12
C GLU A 122 10.70 -18.94 -4.72
N ALA A 123 11.07 -18.06 -3.80
CA ALA A 123 10.47 -18.01 -2.47
C ALA A 123 8.97 -17.70 -2.53
N MET A 124 8.55 -16.76 -3.39
CA MET A 124 7.15 -16.43 -3.62
C MET A 124 6.36 -17.66 -4.09
N SER A 125 6.89 -18.40 -5.09
CA SER A 125 6.26 -19.59 -5.64
C SER A 125 6.18 -20.73 -4.62
N HIS A 126 7.25 -20.96 -3.87
CA HIS A 126 7.29 -21.98 -2.82
C HIS A 126 6.25 -21.71 -1.73
N LYS A 127 6.19 -20.49 -1.22
CA LYS A 127 5.21 -20.09 -0.18
C LYS A 127 3.77 -20.13 -0.69
N ALA A 128 3.52 -19.75 -1.94
CA ALA A 128 2.21 -19.86 -2.54
C ALA A 128 1.77 -21.34 -2.69
N LEU A 129 2.72 -22.23 -3.02
CA LEU A 129 2.48 -23.66 -3.14
C LEU A 129 2.17 -24.28 -1.77
N GLU A 130 2.99 -24.00 -0.74
CA GLU A 130 2.76 -24.44 0.64
C GLU A 130 1.35 -24.04 1.12
N LEU A 131 0.96 -22.79 0.88
CA LEU A 131 -0.38 -22.31 1.22
C LEU A 131 -1.47 -23.07 0.47
N ALA A 132 -1.36 -23.19 -0.85
CA ALA A 132 -2.35 -23.86 -1.67
C ALA A 132 -2.50 -25.36 -1.32
N GLU A 133 -1.42 -26.02 -0.96
CA GLU A 133 -1.39 -27.43 -0.53
C GLU A 133 -1.90 -27.66 0.90
N SER A 134 -1.89 -26.62 1.74
CA SER A 134 -2.47 -26.69 3.08
C SER A 134 -4.00 -26.78 3.05
N TRP A 135 -4.63 -26.35 1.96
CA TRP A 135 -6.10 -26.32 1.85
C TRP A 135 -6.67 -27.69 1.48
N ARG A 136 -7.94 -27.90 1.84
CA ARG A 136 -8.68 -29.15 1.58
C ARG A 136 -10.06 -28.83 1.01
N PRO A 137 -10.63 -29.70 0.19
CA PRO A 137 -11.99 -29.54 -0.31
C PRO A 137 -13.00 -29.31 0.81
N GLY A 138 -13.82 -28.27 0.72
CA GLY A 138 -14.81 -27.90 1.71
C GLY A 138 -14.29 -27.11 2.92
N MET A 139 -12.98 -26.90 3.03
CA MET A 139 -12.40 -26.08 4.08
C MET A 139 -12.94 -24.64 4.01
N ARG A 140 -13.19 -24.03 5.15
CA ARG A 140 -13.50 -22.60 5.26
C ARG A 140 -12.22 -21.86 5.58
N VAL A 141 -11.92 -20.88 4.78
CA VAL A 141 -10.71 -20.05 4.90
C VAL A 141 -11.12 -18.60 5.14
N GLU A 142 -10.58 -17.98 6.16
CA GLU A 142 -10.61 -16.53 6.33
C GLU A 142 -9.50 -15.96 5.42
N VAL A 143 -9.93 -15.31 4.32
CA VAL A 143 -9.02 -14.97 3.22
C VAL A 143 -7.96 -13.95 3.66
N GLU A 144 -8.34 -12.95 4.47
CA GLU A 144 -7.40 -11.93 4.94
C GLU A 144 -6.30 -12.53 5.82
N GLU A 145 -6.65 -13.45 6.73
CA GLU A 145 -5.68 -14.13 7.59
C GLU A 145 -4.71 -14.99 6.78
N ALA A 146 -5.24 -15.77 5.82
CA ALA A 146 -4.43 -16.61 4.96
C ALA A 146 -3.47 -15.79 4.08
N MET A 147 -3.95 -14.70 3.49
CA MET A 147 -3.12 -13.82 2.66
C MET A 147 -2.11 -13.01 3.48
N SER A 148 -2.46 -12.63 4.70
CA SER A 148 -1.54 -11.98 5.64
C SER A 148 -0.38 -12.90 6.03
N THR A 149 -0.70 -14.16 6.36
CA THR A 149 0.32 -15.18 6.66
C THR A 149 1.26 -15.38 5.47
N TYR A 150 0.69 -15.56 4.27
CA TYR A 150 1.46 -15.70 3.03
C TYR A 150 2.39 -14.49 2.80
N ALA A 151 1.86 -13.26 2.89
CA ALA A 151 2.64 -12.04 2.63
C ALA A 151 3.79 -11.87 3.64
N VAL A 152 3.53 -12.15 4.94
CA VAL A 152 4.56 -12.09 5.98
C VAL A 152 5.67 -13.13 5.71
N GLU A 153 5.28 -14.37 5.46
CA GLU A 153 6.26 -15.46 5.26
C GLU A 153 7.06 -15.27 3.98
N THR A 154 6.43 -14.83 2.89
CA THR A 154 7.09 -14.55 1.62
C THR A 154 8.08 -13.40 1.77
N LEU A 155 7.63 -12.28 2.35
CA LEU A 155 8.49 -11.12 2.54
C LEU A 155 9.68 -11.43 3.45
N ALA A 156 9.44 -12.14 4.57
CA ALA A 156 10.51 -12.53 5.46
C ALA A 156 11.51 -13.51 4.79
N SER A 157 11.02 -14.43 3.96
CA SER A 157 11.90 -15.36 3.20
C SER A 157 12.72 -14.66 2.12
N THR A 158 12.24 -13.54 1.57
CA THR A 158 12.98 -12.73 0.60
C THR A 158 13.92 -11.73 1.26
N MET A 159 13.57 -11.27 2.47
CA MET A 159 14.38 -10.31 3.24
C MET A 159 15.54 -10.98 3.96
N PHE A 160 15.33 -12.19 4.47
CA PHE A 160 16.29 -12.89 5.32
C PHE A 160 16.54 -14.29 4.77
N SER A 161 17.79 -14.72 4.73
CA SER A 161 18.10 -16.12 4.44
C SER A 161 17.46 -17.05 5.49
N THR A 162 17.20 -18.30 5.11
CA THR A 162 16.44 -19.29 5.90
C THR A 162 16.93 -19.50 7.34
N ASP A 163 18.21 -19.25 7.60
CA ASP A 163 18.82 -19.51 8.92
C ASP A 163 18.49 -18.42 9.96
N PHE A 164 18.26 -17.16 9.50
CA PHE A 164 17.90 -16.04 10.39
C PHE A 164 16.39 -15.76 10.43
N GLY A 165 15.64 -16.33 9.45
CA GLY A 165 14.28 -15.88 9.16
C GLY A 165 13.21 -16.32 10.17
N ARG A 166 13.32 -17.48 10.85
CA ARG A 166 12.23 -18.00 11.69
C ARG A 166 11.85 -17.10 12.87
N PRO A 167 12.80 -16.59 13.69
CA PRO A 167 12.47 -15.63 14.74
C PRO A 167 11.89 -14.34 14.18
N ALA A 168 12.44 -13.82 13.08
CA ALA A 168 11.95 -12.61 12.42
C ALA A 168 10.53 -12.80 11.87
N VAL A 169 10.24 -13.89 11.17
CA VAL A 169 8.90 -14.24 10.68
C VAL A 169 7.89 -14.27 11.83
N THR A 170 8.24 -14.95 12.93
CA THR A 170 7.36 -15.05 14.10
C THR A 170 7.14 -13.68 14.74
N ALA A 171 8.19 -12.88 14.91
CA ALA A 171 8.07 -11.53 15.46
C ALA A 171 7.22 -10.61 14.59
N VAL A 172 7.38 -10.67 13.26
CA VAL A 172 6.57 -9.89 12.32
C VAL A 172 5.11 -10.32 12.40
N ARG A 173 4.82 -11.62 12.28
CA ARG A 173 3.46 -12.16 12.34
C ARG A 173 2.72 -11.78 13.62
N ASP A 174 3.39 -11.87 14.78
CA ASP A 174 2.76 -11.67 16.07
C ASP A 174 2.63 -10.18 16.46
N ASN A 175 3.52 -9.31 15.99
CA ASN A 175 3.56 -7.90 16.40
C ASN A 175 3.03 -6.92 15.34
N LEU A 176 3.18 -7.21 14.05
CA LEU A 176 2.76 -6.30 12.98
C LEU A 176 1.25 -5.95 13.02
N PRO A 177 0.31 -6.90 13.26
CA PRO A 177 -1.11 -6.57 13.39
C PRO A 177 -1.42 -5.59 14.53
N VAL A 178 -0.73 -5.73 15.68
CA VAL A 178 -0.87 -4.81 16.82
C VAL A 178 -0.47 -3.40 16.43
N LEU A 179 0.63 -3.26 15.68
CA LEU A 179 1.14 -1.98 15.22
C LEU A 179 0.21 -1.33 14.20
N LEU A 180 -0.22 -2.07 13.19
CA LEU A 180 -1.09 -1.57 12.12
C LEU A 180 -2.47 -1.15 12.64
N ASN A 181 -3.09 -1.93 13.51
CA ASN A 181 -4.40 -1.61 14.09
C ASN A 181 -4.39 -0.31 14.93
N ASN A 182 -3.28 0.02 15.56
CA ASN A 182 -3.14 1.24 16.36
C ASN A 182 -2.66 2.46 15.56
N LEU A 183 -2.12 2.24 14.37
CA LEU A 183 -1.45 3.28 13.58
C LEU A 183 -2.39 4.42 13.17
N LEU A 184 -3.57 4.10 12.60
CA LEU A 184 -4.54 5.11 12.15
C LEU A 184 -5.08 5.92 13.34
N VAL A 185 -5.35 5.25 14.45
CA VAL A 185 -5.81 5.92 15.68
C VAL A 185 -4.77 6.91 16.17
N ARG A 186 -3.51 6.49 16.25
CA ARG A 186 -2.38 7.36 16.64
C ARG A 186 -2.16 8.49 15.63
N ALA A 187 -2.25 8.24 14.33
CA ALA A 187 -2.10 9.27 13.31
C ALA A 187 -3.17 10.37 13.40
N ALA A 188 -4.39 10.01 13.79
CA ALA A 188 -5.51 10.95 13.96
C ALA A 188 -5.57 11.62 15.35
N SER A 189 -4.83 11.11 16.33
CA SER A 189 -4.90 11.55 17.73
C SER A 189 -3.83 12.62 18.06
N PRO A 190 -4.08 13.53 19.03
CA PRO A 190 -3.06 14.40 19.60
C PRO A 190 -1.89 13.59 20.21
N ARG A 191 -0.66 14.05 20.02
CA ARG A 191 0.56 13.36 20.54
C ARG A 191 0.55 13.09 22.04
N ILE A 192 -0.14 13.91 22.83
CA ILE A 192 -0.22 13.72 24.29
C ILE A 192 -0.91 12.41 24.65
N LEU A 193 -1.84 11.92 23.82
CA LEU A 193 -2.57 10.67 24.07
C LEU A 193 -1.67 9.45 23.92
N ASP A 194 -0.60 9.52 23.11
CA ASP A 194 0.36 8.43 22.95
C ASP A 194 1.18 8.17 24.22
N ARG A 195 1.28 9.19 25.10
CA ARG A 195 2.00 9.10 26.39
C ARG A 195 1.17 8.57 27.54
N LEU A 196 -0.14 8.39 27.31
CA LEU A 196 -1.01 7.85 28.35
C LEU A 196 -0.69 6.37 28.59
N PRO A 197 -0.59 5.91 29.85
CA PRO A 197 -0.27 4.53 30.19
C PRO A 197 -1.48 3.59 30.03
N ILE A 198 -2.18 3.69 28.89
CA ILE A 198 -3.28 2.80 28.53
C ILE A 198 -2.76 1.54 27.87
N ARG A 199 -3.55 0.44 27.93
CA ARG A 199 -3.18 -0.86 27.39
C ARG A 199 -2.75 -0.79 25.92
N ALA A 200 -3.54 -0.11 25.08
CA ALA A 200 -3.25 0.02 23.65
C ALA A 200 -1.86 0.65 23.37
N ASN A 201 -1.46 1.67 24.13
CA ASN A 201 -0.14 2.28 23.99
C ASN A 201 0.99 1.34 24.46
N ARG A 202 0.79 0.64 25.59
CA ARG A 202 1.78 -0.33 26.10
C ARG A 202 1.96 -1.50 25.13
N ASP A 203 0.86 -2.03 24.59
CA ASP A 203 0.91 -3.14 23.63
C ASP A 203 1.63 -2.71 22.35
N PHE A 204 1.36 -1.49 21.86
CA PHE A 204 2.03 -0.91 20.69
C PHE A 204 3.54 -0.74 20.93
N ASP A 205 3.93 -0.12 22.05
CA ASP A 205 5.34 0.15 22.35
C ASP A 205 6.12 -1.17 22.59
N ALA A 206 5.49 -2.15 23.23
CA ALA A 206 6.07 -3.48 23.42
C ALA A 206 6.22 -4.24 22.09
N ALA A 207 5.23 -4.17 21.21
CA ALA A 207 5.30 -4.79 19.87
C ALA A 207 6.40 -4.14 19.02
N ALA A 208 6.49 -2.80 19.02
CA ALA A 208 7.53 -2.07 18.31
C ALA A 208 8.94 -2.39 18.83
N ALA A 209 9.09 -2.48 20.17
CA ALA A 209 10.37 -2.83 20.76
C ALA A 209 10.81 -4.26 20.40
N ARG A 210 9.88 -5.24 20.46
CA ARG A 210 10.17 -6.63 20.07
C ARG A 210 10.58 -6.75 18.61
N LEU A 211 9.84 -6.10 17.70
CA LEU A 211 10.17 -6.14 16.28
C LEU A 211 11.55 -5.54 15.99
N ARG A 212 11.88 -4.40 16.62
CA ARG A 212 13.20 -3.79 16.47
C ARG A 212 14.31 -4.69 17.01
N ALA A 213 14.13 -5.28 18.20
CA ALA A 213 15.13 -6.15 18.81
C ALA A 213 15.48 -7.32 17.88
N VAL A 214 14.48 -7.98 17.31
CA VAL A 214 14.70 -9.10 16.38
C VAL A 214 15.38 -8.65 15.08
N ILE A 215 15.04 -7.48 14.55
CA ILE A 215 15.73 -6.92 13.37
C ILE A 215 17.19 -6.60 13.71
N ASP A 216 17.46 -5.97 14.86
CA ASP A 216 18.83 -5.64 15.31
C ASP A 216 19.68 -6.91 15.51
N GLU A 217 19.13 -7.95 16.16
CA GLU A 217 19.78 -9.24 16.32
C GLU A 217 20.11 -9.88 14.97
N THR A 218 19.18 -9.80 14.01
CA THR A 218 19.37 -10.34 12.65
C THR A 218 20.48 -9.58 11.90
N ILE A 219 20.54 -8.26 12.02
CA ILE A 219 21.61 -7.43 11.43
C ILE A 219 22.97 -7.81 12.02
N LEU A 220 23.06 -7.91 13.35
CA LEU A 220 24.29 -8.28 14.04
C LEU A 220 24.79 -9.67 13.63
N ALA A 221 23.90 -10.65 13.55
CA ALA A 221 24.22 -11.99 13.10
C ALA A 221 24.72 -12.01 11.65
N ALA A 222 24.05 -11.29 10.74
CA ALA A 222 24.47 -11.21 9.34
C ALA A 222 25.84 -10.52 9.17
N ARG A 223 26.16 -9.53 10.02
CA ARG A 223 27.49 -8.91 10.01
C ARG A 223 28.59 -9.84 10.57
N ALA A 224 28.27 -10.66 11.56
CA ALA A 224 29.20 -11.61 12.15
C ALA A 224 29.57 -12.74 11.17
N ASP A 225 28.62 -13.18 10.33
CA ASP A 225 28.86 -14.19 9.27
C ASP A 225 29.76 -13.68 8.14
N GLY A 226 29.96 -12.37 8.04
CA GLY A 226 30.77 -11.76 6.98
C GLY A 226 30.10 -11.76 5.60
N PRO A 227 30.86 -11.42 4.53
CA PRO A 227 30.34 -11.38 3.18
C PRO A 227 29.90 -12.78 2.73
N SER A 228 28.63 -13.07 2.85
CA SER A 228 28.03 -14.29 2.28
C SER A 228 27.63 -14.01 0.81
N GLY A 229 27.82 -14.95 -0.08
CA GLY A 229 27.33 -14.85 -1.46
C GLY A 229 25.80 -14.99 -1.57
N ARG A 230 25.05 -14.51 -0.55
CA ARG A 230 23.60 -14.56 -0.47
C ARG A 230 23.02 -13.33 -1.18
N ASP A 231 21.93 -13.55 -1.91
CA ASP A 231 21.20 -12.50 -2.65
C ASP A 231 19.91 -12.06 -1.92
N ASP A 232 19.84 -12.25 -0.57
CA ASP A 232 18.73 -11.74 0.20
C ASP A 232 18.81 -10.22 0.40
N LEU A 233 17.66 -9.60 0.68
CA LEU A 233 17.53 -8.15 0.77
C LEU A 233 18.42 -7.56 1.89
N LEU A 234 18.56 -8.23 3.04
CA LEU A 234 19.42 -7.80 4.13
C LEU A 234 20.90 -7.74 3.68
N THR A 235 21.38 -8.80 3.02
CA THR A 235 22.75 -8.84 2.50
C THR A 235 22.99 -7.73 1.47
N LEU A 236 22.02 -7.47 0.60
CA LEU A 236 22.09 -6.38 -0.37
C LEU A 236 22.13 -5.01 0.32
N LEU A 237 21.30 -4.77 1.35
CA LEU A 237 21.32 -3.52 2.12
C LEU A 237 22.63 -3.29 2.85
N LEU A 238 23.18 -4.33 3.52
CA LEU A 238 24.45 -4.25 4.23
C LEU A 238 25.65 -3.96 3.32
N ASN A 239 25.56 -4.37 2.06
CA ASN A 239 26.62 -4.19 1.05
C ASN A 239 26.39 -2.99 0.13
N ALA A 240 25.20 -2.37 0.17
CA ALA A 240 24.87 -1.24 -0.68
C ALA A 240 25.83 -0.06 -0.45
N ARG A 241 26.29 0.55 -1.55
CA ARG A 241 27.09 1.77 -1.54
C ARG A 241 26.39 2.83 -2.38
N ASP A 242 26.33 4.05 -1.86
CA ASP A 242 25.83 5.17 -2.65
C ASP A 242 26.80 5.44 -3.82
N ALA A 243 26.24 5.52 -5.04
CA ALA A 243 27.01 5.76 -6.24
C ALA A 243 27.71 7.14 -6.27
N GLU A 244 27.20 8.11 -5.53
CA GLU A 244 27.74 9.47 -5.47
C GLU A 244 28.76 9.65 -4.33
N SER A 245 28.45 9.17 -3.12
CA SER A 245 29.29 9.38 -1.92
C SER A 245 30.16 8.17 -1.56
N SER A 246 29.92 6.99 -2.14
CA SER A 246 30.50 5.70 -1.74
C SER A 246 30.19 5.29 -0.29
N GLU A 247 29.33 6.01 0.40
CA GLU A 247 28.90 5.69 1.77
C GLU A 247 28.03 4.43 1.80
N ARG A 248 28.06 3.75 2.94
CA ARG A 248 27.19 2.61 3.25
C ARG A 248 26.11 3.06 4.23
N LEU A 249 25.05 2.28 4.31
CA LEU A 249 24.08 2.40 5.40
C LEU A 249 24.68 1.91 6.71
N ASP A 250 24.45 2.65 7.79
CA ASP A 250 24.72 2.17 9.14
C ASP A 250 23.63 1.18 9.61
N ASP A 251 23.82 0.54 10.77
CA ASP A 251 22.89 -0.48 11.24
C ASP A 251 21.52 0.11 11.63
N THR A 252 21.46 1.37 12.02
CA THR A 252 20.20 2.08 12.26
C THR A 252 19.46 2.34 10.95
N GLU A 253 20.16 2.80 9.94
CA GLU A 253 19.60 3.03 8.60
C GLU A 253 19.10 1.70 7.99
N VAL A 254 19.88 0.61 8.10
CA VAL A 254 19.46 -0.72 7.64
C VAL A 254 18.21 -1.19 8.37
N ARG A 255 18.15 -1.07 9.70
CA ARG A 255 16.97 -1.41 10.49
C ARG A 255 15.75 -0.61 10.07
N ASP A 256 15.90 0.69 9.87
CA ASP A 256 14.81 1.59 9.48
C ASP A 256 14.26 1.22 8.09
N GLU A 257 15.13 0.82 7.15
CA GLU A 257 14.71 0.34 5.84
C GLU A 257 14.02 -1.02 5.90
N LEU A 258 14.55 -1.98 6.65
CA LEU A 258 13.90 -3.28 6.86
C LEU A 258 12.52 -3.12 7.52
N SER A 259 12.41 -2.25 8.53
CA SER A 259 11.13 -1.93 9.16
C SER A 259 10.17 -1.29 8.15
N THR A 260 10.64 -0.35 7.34
CA THR A 260 9.85 0.30 6.28
C THR A 260 9.29 -0.73 5.29
N ILE A 261 10.12 -1.66 4.82
CA ILE A 261 9.73 -2.68 3.84
C ILE A 261 8.69 -3.64 4.45
N LEU A 262 8.89 -4.07 5.70
CA LEU A 262 7.93 -4.93 6.40
C LEU A 262 6.55 -4.28 6.53
N PHE A 263 6.49 -3.03 6.99
CA PHE A 263 5.22 -2.31 7.12
C PHE A 263 4.54 -2.05 5.78
N ALA A 264 5.30 -1.60 4.78
CA ALA A 264 4.75 -1.25 3.49
C ALA A 264 4.34 -2.48 2.67
N GLY A 265 5.10 -3.58 2.74
CA GLY A 265 4.92 -4.76 1.91
C GLY A 265 3.76 -5.65 2.38
N VAL A 266 3.67 -5.92 3.69
CA VAL A 266 2.70 -6.91 4.20
C VAL A 266 1.25 -6.43 4.04
N GLU A 267 0.91 -5.24 4.56
CA GLU A 267 -0.50 -4.77 4.57
C GLU A 267 -1.05 -4.60 3.15
N THR A 268 -0.26 -4.01 2.26
CA THR A 268 -0.70 -3.71 0.90
C THR A 268 -0.86 -4.96 0.04
N THR A 269 0.07 -5.91 0.13
CA THR A 269 -0.02 -7.20 -0.58
C THR A 269 -1.18 -8.04 -0.03
N THR A 270 -1.33 -8.12 1.30
CA THR A 270 -2.47 -8.79 1.93
C THR A 270 -3.80 -8.26 1.38
N ALA A 271 -3.97 -6.94 1.34
CA ALA A 271 -5.20 -6.33 0.85
C ALA A 271 -5.42 -6.61 -0.65
N ALA A 272 -4.39 -6.50 -1.49
CA ALA A 272 -4.49 -6.78 -2.92
C ALA A 272 -4.92 -8.23 -3.19
N LEU A 273 -4.29 -9.19 -2.51
CA LEU A 273 -4.61 -10.62 -2.62
C LEU A 273 -6.02 -10.93 -2.10
N SER A 274 -6.34 -10.46 -0.89
CA SER A 274 -7.62 -10.72 -0.23
C SER A 274 -8.79 -10.18 -1.03
N TRP A 275 -8.68 -8.95 -1.51
CA TRP A 275 -9.75 -8.35 -2.32
C TRP A 275 -9.86 -9.02 -3.69
N THR A 276 -8.75 -9.38 -4.34
CA THR A 276 -8.81 -10.07 -5.63
C THR A 276 -9.52 -11.42 -5.50
N LEU A 277 -9.17 -12.24 -4.50
CA LEU A 277 -9.84 -13.52 -4.25
C LEU A 277 -11.30 -13.33 -3.86
N THR A 278 -11.60 -12.33 -3.05
CA THR A 278 -12.97 -12.00 -2.63
C THR A 278 -13.83 -11.59 -3.83
N GLU A 279 -13.31 -10.72 -4.70
CA GLU A 279 -14.05 -10.27 -5.88
C GLU A 279 -14.20 -11.39 -6.92
N LEU A 280 -13.18 -12.21 -7.14
CA LEU A 280 -13.30 -13.39 -8.01
C LEU A 280 -14.36 -14.36 -7.52
N GLY A 281 -14.39 -14.64 -6.22
CA GLY A 281 -15.44 -15.52 -5.63
C GLY A 281 -16.85 -14.96 -5.79
N ARG A 282 -17.02 -13.64 -5.87
CA ARG A 282 -18.32 -12.96 -6.09
C ARG A 282 -18.69 -12.81 -7.56
N HIS A 283 -17.71 -12.98 -8.48
CA HIS A 283 -17.86 -12.82 -9.92
C HIS A 283 -17.46 -14.10 -10.67
N PRO A 284 -18.29 -15.16 -10.65
CA PRO A 284 -17.92 -16.49 -11.17
C PRO A 284 -17.52 -16.52 -12.66
N ALA A 285 -18.04 -15.61 -13.46
CA ALA A 285 -17.67 -15.51 -14.88
C ALA A 285 -16.24 -15.02 -15.06
N VAL A 286 -15.82 -14.02 -14.26
CA VAL A 286 -14.44 -13.50 -14.24
C VAL A 286 -13.50 -14.56 -13.70
N ASP A 287 -13.85 -15.20 -12.58
CA ASP A 287 -13.09 -16.29 -11.99
C ASP A 287 -12.83 -17.42 -13.00
N ALA A 288 -13.85 -17.85 -13.73
CA ALA A 288 -13.74 -18.89 -14.75
C ALA A 288 -12.85 -18.46 -15.93
N ALA A 289 -12.88 -17.20 -16.34
CA ALA A 289 -12.02 -16.68 -17.40
C ALA A 289 -10.57 -16.65 -16.97
N VAL A 290 -10.27 -16.14 -15.78
CA VAL A 290 -8.92 -16.10 -15.19
C VAL A 290 -8.38 -17.53 -14.98
N ALA A 291 -9.18 -18.44 -14.47
CA ALA A 291 -8.77 -19.83 -14.25
C ALA A 291 -8.42 -20.55 -15.56
N ARG A 292 -9.18 -20.32 -16.63
CA ARG A 292 -8.83 -20.88 -17.98
C ARG A 292 -7.49 -20.37 -18.47
N GLU A 293 -7.22 -19.06 -18.32
CA GLU A 293 -5.92 -18.48 -18.67
C GLU A 293 -4.78 -19.10 -17.85
N VAL A 294 -4.93 -19.16 -16.53
CA VAL A 294 -3.94 -19.76 -15.63
C VAL A 294 -3.67 -21.22 -16.01
N ARG A 295 -4.70 -22.02 -16.24
CA ARG A 295 -4.57 -23.42 -16.66
C ARG A 295 -3.83 -23.56 -18.01
N ALA A 296 -4.14 -22.70 -18.97
CA ALA A 296 -3.50 -22.72 -20.28
C ALA A 296 -2.01 -22.35 -20.24
N VAL A 297 -1.64 -21.44 -19.33
CA VAL A 297 -0.26 -20.93 -19.23
C VAL A 297 0.60 -21.78 -18.31
N VAL A 298 0.06 -22.17 -17.15
CA VAL A 298 0.81 -22.82 -16.07
C VAL A 298 0.64 -24.36 -16.08
N GLY A 299 -0.58 -24.85 -16.36
CA GLY A 299 -0.90 -26.26 -16.21
C GLY A 299 -0.74 -26.74 -14.75
N ASP A 300 -0.09 -27.89 -14.57
CA ASP A 300 0.08 -28.52 -13.24
C ASP A 300 1.43 -28.19 -12.57
N ARG A 301 2.30 -27.42 -13.24
CA ARG A 301 3.62 -27.06 -12.70
C ARG A 301 3.56 -25.87 -11.74
N PRO A 302 4.58 -25.65 -10.92
CA PRO A 302 4.71 -24.41 -10.15
C PRO A 302 4.73 -23.18 -11.05
N VAL A 303 4.15 -22.10 -10.58
CA VAL A 303 4.17 -20.79 -11.25
C VAL A 303 5.55 -20.16 -11.12
N THR A 304 6.07 -19.60 -12.19
CA THR A 304 7.35 -18.92 -12.23
C THR A 304 7.21 -17.44 -12.58
N VAL A 305 8.29 -16.68 -12.43
CA VAL A 305 8.30 -15.26 -12.82
C VAL A 305 8.04 -15.06 -14.32
N ASP A 306 8.43 -16.01 -15.15
CA ASP A 306 8.24 -15.97 -16.62
C ASP A 306 6.77 -16.12 -17.04
N ASP A 307 5.93 -16.62 -16.14
CA ASP A 307 4.48 -16.72 -16.37
C ASP A 307 3.77 -15.39 -16.13
N VAL A 308 4.30 -14.54 -15.27
CA VAL A 308 3.67 -13.28 -14.87
C VAL A 308 3.23 -12.42 -16.08
N PRO A 309 4.05 -12.15 -17.09
CA PRO A 309 3.62 -11.37 -18.25
C PRO A 309 2.62 -12.10 -19.18
N ARG A 310 2.43 -13.40 -18.98
CA ARG A 310 1.56 -14.27 -19.80
C ARG A 310 0.14 -14.43 -19.21
N LEU A 311 -0.17 -13.74 -18.12
CA LEU A 311 -1.43 -13.81 -17.37
C LEU A 311 -2.19 -12.44 -17.41
N PRO A 312 -2.52 -11.90 -18.60
CA PRO A 312 -3.14 -10.59 -18.71
C PRO A 312 -4.56 -10.51 -18.12
N ALA A 313 -5.36 -11.59 -18.14
CA ALA A 313 -6.70 -11.58 -17.52
C ALA A 313 -6.59 -11.55 -16.00
N LEU A 314 -5.67 -12.33 -15.42
CA LEU A 314 -5.38 -12.28 -13.99
C LEU A 314 -4.86 -10.89 -13.59
N ARG A 315 -3.98 -10.30 -14.40
CA ARG A 315 -3.47 -8.95 -14.17
C ARG A 315 -4.59 -7.92 -14.16
N ARG A 316 -5.53 -7.95 -15.10
CA ARG A 316 -6.68 -7.05 -15.12
C ARG A 316 -7.59 -7.24 -13.89
N ALA A 317 -7.80 -8.48 -13.46
CA ALA A 317 -8.56 -8.78 -12.24
C ALA A 317 -7.90 -8.19 -11.00
N LEU A 318 -6.57 -8.30 -10.87
CA LEU A 318 -5.79 -7.71 -9.79
C LEU A 318 -5.82 -6.16 -9.85
N ASP A 319 -5.63 -5.56 -11.03
CA ASP A 319 -5.67 -4.11 -11.19
C ASP A 319 -7.05 -3.53 -10.80
N GLU A 320 -8.15 -4.23 -11.13
CA GLU A 320 -9.48 -3.79 -10.77
C GLU A 320 -9.76 -3.93 -9.26
N ALA A 321 -9.27 -4.98 -8.63
CA ALA A 321 -9.34 -5.11 -7.16
C ALA A 321 -8.54 -4.00 -6.47
N ILE A 322 -7.32 -3.71 -6.94
CA ILE A 322 -6.49 -2.61 -6.41
C ILE A 322 -7.15 -1.25 -6.65
N ARG A 323 -7.81 -1.03 -7.79
CA ARG A 323 -8.57 0.20 -8.05
C ARG A 323 -9.67 0.40 -7.02
N LEU A 324 -10.51 -0.62 -6.82
CA LEU A 324 -11.65 -0.58 -5.90
C LEU A 324 -11.22 -0.49 -4.43
N HIS A 325 -10.09 -1.05 -4.06
CA HIS A 325 -9.64 -1.14 -2.67
C HIS A 325 -8.28 -0.46 -2.49
N SER A 326 -8.16 0.75 -3.05
CA SER A 326 -6.91 1.51 -3.06
C SER A 326 -6.64 2.22 -1.74
N VAL A 327 -5.47 2.87 -1.65
CA VAL A 327 -5.00 3.58 -0.44
C VAL A 327 -6.02 4.62 0.03
N THR A 328 -6.35 4.55 1.33
CA THR A 328 -7.39 5.36 1.96
C THR A 328 -7.05 6.85 1.96
N LEU A 329 -5.84 7.20 2.40
CA LEU A 329 -5.40 8.60 2.50
C LEU A 329 -3.87 8.68 2.45
N LEU A 330 -3.37 9.53 1.58
CA LEU A 330 -1.97 9.95 1.55
C LEU A 330 -1.88 11.43 1.88
N MET A 331 -0.78 11.84 2.51
CA MET A 331 -0.58 13.23 2.93
C MET A 331 0.74 13.79 2.41
N ARG A 332 0.76 15.09 2.25
CA ARG A 332 1.92 15.92 1.93
C ARG A 332 1.85 17.21 2.73
N ARG A 333 3.00 17.82 2.99
CA ARG A 333 3.08 19.15 3.56
C ARG A 333 3.80 20.08 2.59
N ALA A 334 3.21 21.23 2.30
CA ALA A 334 3.86 22.25 1.48
C ALA A 334 5.08 22.83 2.23
N VAL A 335 6.25 22.82 1.61
CA VAL A 335 7.50 23.42 2.18
C VAL A 335 7.65 24.88 1.80
N GLU A 336 6.92 25.32 0.79
CA GLU A 336 6.84 26.70 0.30
C GLU A 336 5.40 27.03 -0.10
N PRO A 337 5.05 28.31 -0.34
CA PRO A 337 3.74 28.64 -0.88
C PRO A 337 3.50 27.95 -2.23
N VAL A 338 2.36 27.25 -2.35
CA VAL A 338 2.02 26.48 -3.54
C VAL A 338 0.62 26.83 -4.03
N GLU A 339 0.43 26.86 -5.35
CA GLU A 339 -0.89 27.02 -5.96
C GLU A 339 -1.48 25.67 -6.36
N LEU A 340 -2.71 25.39 -5.88
CA LEU A 340 -3.51 24.20 -6.26
C LEU A 340 -4.94 24.64 -6.58
N ALA A 341 -5.47 24.20 -7.70
CA ALA A 341 -6.84 24.52 -8.14
C ALA A 341 -7.15 26.05 -8.13
N GLY A 342 -6.17 26.91 -8.45
CA GLY A 342 -6.31 28.36 -8.39
C GLY A 342 -6.29 28.96 -6.99
N HIS A 343 -5.99 28.16 -5.97
CA HIS A 343 -5.86 28.63 -4.57
C HIS A 343 -4.39 28.63 -4.14
N ARG A 344 -3.94 29.73 -3.54
CA ARG A 344 -2.61 29.84 -2.97
C ARG A 344 -2.61 29.33 -1.53
N LEU A 345 -1.89 28.23 -1.30
CA LEU A 345 -1.70 27.61 0.01
C LEU A 345 -0.36 28.05 0.59
N PRO A 346 -0.28 28.50 1.85
CA PRO A 346 0.97 28.89 2.49
C PRO A 346 1.89 27.67 2.77
N SER A 347 3.18 27.92 2.99
CA SER A 347 4.10 26.94 3.55
C SER A 347 3.57 26.36 4.86
N GLY A 348 3.84 25.08 5.15
CA GLY A 348 3.33 24.34 6.29
C GLY A 348 1.92 23.76 6.10
N THR A 349 1.27 24.03 4.97
CA THR A 349 -0.09 23.50 4.70
C THR A 349 -0.05 22.00 4.50
N GLU A 350 -0.90 21.27 5.25
CA GLU A 350 -1.13 19.84 5.04
C GLU A 350 -2.11 19.62 3.88
N VAL A 351 -1.69 18.83 2.90
CA VAL A 351 -2.48 18.44 1.72
C VAL A 351 -2.69 16.94 1.75
N GLY A 352 -3.92 16.49 1.59
CA GLY A 352 -4.28 15.07 1.54
C GLY A 352 -4.92 14.70 0.21
N PHE A 353 -4.85 13.41 -0.14
CA PHE A 353 -5.61 12.84 -1.25
C PHE A 353 -5.87 11.35 -0.99
N SER A 354 -7.05 10.91 -1.41
CA SER A 354 -7.51 9.54 -1.26
C SER A 354 -7.51 8.84 -2.62
N LEU A 355 -6.60 7.87 -2.80
CA LEU A 355 -6.61 7.08 -4.03
C LEU A 355 -7.88 6.22 -4.10
N TYR A 356 -8.38 5.74 -2.97
CA TYR A 356 -9.67 5.08 -2.86
C TYR A 356 -10.82 5.92 -3.45
N ALA A 357 -10.86 7.21 -3.12
CA ALA A 357 -11.90 8.11 -3.62
C ALA A 357 -11.69 8.47 -5.09
N ILE A 358 -10.45 8.74 -5.50
CA ILE A 358 -10.10 9.12 -6.88
C ILE A 358 -10.36 7.97 -7.85
N HIS A 359 -10.00 6.75 -7.48
CA HIS A 359 -10.24 5.57 -8.30
C HIS A 359 -11.73 5.14 -8.37
N ARG A 360 -12.60 5.80 -7.61
CA ARG A 360 -14.07 5.67 -7.65
C ARG A 360 -14.78 6.90 -8.20
N ASP A 361 -14.06 7.82 -8.78
CA ASP A 361 -14.65 9.04 -9.33
C ASP A 361 -15.45 8.74 -10.60
N GLY A 362 -16.76 8.95 -10.55
CA GLY A 362 -17.65 8.77 -11.70
C GLY A 362 -17.41 9.76 -12.84
N ARG A 363 -16.61 10.81 -12.62
CA ARG A 363 -16.15 11.72 -13.68
C ARG A 363 -15.06 11.09 -14.54
N VAL A 364 -14.37 10.06 -14.01
CA VAL A 364 -13.23 9.37 -14.64
C VAL A 364 -13.62 7.95 -15.08
N TYR A 365 -14.36 7.24 -14.23
CA TYR A 365 -14.69 5.83 -14.45
C TYR A 365 -16.20 5.66 -14.65
N GLU A 366 -16.59 5.03 -15.73
CA GLU A 366 -17.96 4.55 -15.91
C GLU A 366 -18.24 3.41 -14.91
N ASN A 367 -19.41 3.43 -14.25
CA ASN A 367 -19.79 2.46 -13.22
C ASN A 367 -18.66 2.22 -12.20
N PRO A 368 -18.20 3.27 -11.47
CA PRO A 368 -16.97 3.25 -10.70
C PRO A 368 -16.96 2.26 -9.54
N GLU A 369 -18.13 1.85 -9.04
CA GLU A 369 -18.27 0.86 -7.95
C GLU A 369 -18.33 -0.59 -8.45
N ALA A 370 -18.47 -0.82 -9.75
CA ALA A 370 -18.51 -2.17 -10.31
C ALA A 370 -17.11 -2.77 -10.42
N TYR A 371 -16.98 -4.06 -10.07
CA TYR A 371 -15.78 -4.85 -10.37
C TYR A 371 -15.83 -5.33 -11.81
N ASP A 372 -15.11 -4.66 -12.69
CA ASP A 372 -15.09 -4.88 -14.14
C ASP A 372 -13.64 -4.93 -14.65
N PRO A 373 -12.97 -6.08 -14.59
CA PRO A 373 -11.59 -6.24 -15.07
C PRO A 373 -11.39 -5.90 -16.55
N ASP A 374 -12.44 -6.02 -17.37
CA ASP A 374 -12.36 -5.70 -18.79
C ASP A 374 -12.27 -4.19 -19.06
N ARG A 375 -12.49 -3.37 -18.02
CA ARG A 375 -12.13 -1.93 -18.02
C ARG A 375 -10.69 -1.69 -18.47
N TRP A 376 -9.79 -2.63 -18.16
CA TRP A 376 -8.35 -2.55 -18.42
C TRP A 376 -7.97 -3.11 -19.80
N LEU A 377 -8.92 -3.49 -20.64
CA LEU A 377 -8.65 -3.81 -22.04
C LEU A 377 -8.22 -2.52 -22.79
N PRO A 378 -7.16 -2.58 -23.61
CA PRO A 378 -6.61 -1.40 -24.29
C PRO A 378 -7.67 -0.59 -25.05
N GLU A 379 -8.55 -1.27 -25.77
CA GLU A 379 -9.64 -0.64 -26.53
C GLU A 379 -10.67 0.06 -25.65
N ARG A 380 -10.94 -0.47 -24.44
CA ARG A 380 -11.86 0.17 -23.49
C ARG A 380 -11.21 1.35 -22.77
N GLN A 381 -9.92 1.26 -22.45
CA GLN A 381 -9.19 2.40 -21.88
C GLN A 381 -9.10 3.56 -22.87
N GLU A 382 -8.84 3.28 -24.16
CA GLU A 382 -8.80 4.29 -25.21
C GLU A 382 -10.18 4.93 -25.40
N ALA A 383 -11.24 4.11 -25.53
CA ALA A 383 -12.60 4.59 -25.68
C ALA A 383 -13.08 5.45 -24.49
N ALA A 384 -12.66 5.12 -23.28
CA ALA A 384 -12.98 5.87 -22.06
C ALA A 384 -12.07 7.11 -21.84
N GLY A 385 -11.05 7.31 -22.67
CA GLY A 385 -10.08 8.40 -22.50
C GLY A 385 -9.29 8.29 -21.19
N LEU A 386 -9.10 7.09 -20.64
CA LEU A 386 -8.38 6.87 -19.39
C LEU A 386 -6.89 7.19 -19.58
N GLY A 387 -6.52 8.43 -19.23
CA GLY A 387 -5.13 8.88 -19.25
C GLY A 387 -4.29 8.27 -18.12
N ARG A 388 -2.97 8.50 -18.19
CA ARG A 388 -1.99 8.02 -17.19
C ARG A 388 -2.25 8.56 -15.78
N THR A 389 -3.03 9.63 -15.64
CA THR A 389 -3.38 10.25 -14.36
C THR A 389 -4.58 9.60 -13.68
N ALA A 390 -5.35 8.80 -14.40
CA ALA A 390 -6.56 8.17 -13.88
C ALA A 390 -6.24 7.08 -12.85
N TYR A 391 -5.25 6.23 -13.12
CA TYR A 391 -4.90 5.09 -12.26
C TYR A 391 -3.51 5.24 -11.66
N LEU A 392 -3.44 5.49 -10.36
CA LEU A 392 -2.23 5.81 -9.60
C LEU A 392 -2.05 4.87 -8.38
N PRO A 393 -2.20 3.56 -8.50
CA PRO A 393 -2.24 2.65 -7.34
C PRO A 393 -0.95 2.69 -6.50
N PHE A 394 0.17 2.98 -7.13
CA PHE A 394 1.50 3.07 -6.52
C PHE A 394 2.01 4.51 -6.41
N GLY A 395 1.13 5.50 -6.59
CA GLY A 395 1.51 6.90 -6.70
C GLY A 395 2.27 7.23 -7.98
N ALA A 396 2.97 8.36 -7.99
CA ALA A 396 3.73 8.83 -9.15
C ALA A 396 4.98 9.63 -8.75
N GLY A 397 5.83 9.94 -9.73
CA GLY A 397 7.01 10.79 -9.56
C GLY A 397 8.13 10.14 -8.74
N SER A 398 8.98 10.99 -8.16
CA SER A 398 10.17 10.56 -7.42
C SER A 398 9.87 9.75 -6.14
N ARG A 399 8.64 9.79 -5.66
CA ARG A 399 8.15 9.06 -4.48
C ARG A 399 7.16 7.95 -4.82
N LYS A 400 7.11 7.53 -6.08
CA LYS A 400 6.36 6.33 -6.50
C LYS A 400 6.83 5.13 -5.69
N CYS A 401 5.94 4.20 -5.38
CA CYS A 401 6.28 2.95 -4.67
C CYS A 401 7.47 2.27 -5.33
N ILE A 402 8.46 1.88 -4.52
CA ILE A 402 9.66 1.19 -4.99
C ILE A 402 9.38 -0.29 -5.26
N GLY A 403 8.39 -0.87 -4.54
CA GLY A 403 8.02 -2.27 -4.59
C GLY A 403 6.88 -2.59 -5.56
N ASP A 404 6.53 -1.71 -6.51
CA ASP A 404 5.41 -1.94 -7.43
C ASP A 404 5.57 -3.24 -8.24
N LEU A 405 6.76 -3.47 -8.79
CA LEU A 405 7.06 -4.69 -9.54
C LEU A 405 7.07 -5.93 -8.63
N PHE A 406 7.63 -5.81 -7.42
CA PHE A 406 7.61 -6.87 -6.41
C PHE A 406 6.17 -7.28 -6.09
N THR A 407 5.30 -6.30 -5.75
CA THR A 407 3.90 -6.56 -5.42
C THR A 407 3.14 -7.25 -6.56
N TYR A 408 3.34 -6.80 -7.80
CA TYR A 408 2.68 -7.43 -8.94
C TYR A 408 3.18 -8.84 -9.20
N THR A 409 4.47 -9.08 -9.06
CA THR A 409 5.06 -10.41 -9.24
C THR A 409 4.55 -11.36 -8.17
N GLU A 410 4.66 -10.96 -6.90
CA GLU A 410 4.21 -11.73 -5.74
C GLU A 410 2.72 -12.06 -5.83
N ALA A 411 1.89 -11.03 -6.06
CA ALA A 411 0.45 -11.23 -6.14
C ALA A 411 0.04 -12.12 -7.32
N THR A 412 0.67 -11.97 -8.49
CA THR A 412 0.36 -12.80 -9.66
C THR A 412 0.75 -14.26 -9.42
N ILE A 413 1.93 -14.52 -8.84
CA ILE A 413 2.38 -15.88 -8.51
C ILE A 413 1.43 -16.54 -7.51
N ALA A 414 1.08 -15.84 -6.42
CA ALA A 414 0.17 -16.36 -5.39
C ALA A 414 -1.22 -16.67 -5.95
N LEU A 415 -1.82 -15.70 -6.63
CA LEU A 415 -3.16 -15.86 -7.22
C LEU A 415 -3.18 -16.96 -8.27
N ALA A 416 -2.20 -17.02 -9.17
CA ALA A 416 -2.12 -18.08 -10.19
C ALA A 416 -1.99 -19.45 -9.54
N THR A 417 -1.13 -19.60 -8.51
CA THR A 417 -0.94 -20.87 -7.79
C THR A 417 -2.22 -21.33 -7.11
N ILE A 418 -2.93 -20.42 -6.44
CA ILE A 418 -4.21 -20.71 -5.79
C ILE A 418 -5.27 -21.08 -6.84
N LEU A 419 -5.43 -20.25 -7.87
CA LEU A 419 -6.46 -20.39 -8.89
C LEU A 419 -6.24 -21.58 -9.84
N ALA A 420 -5.03 -22.09 -9.97
CA ALA A 420 -4.74 -23.32 -10.69
C ALA A 420 -5.39 -24.55 -10.01
N ARG A 421 -5.56 -24.54 -8.68
CA ARG A 421 -6.02 -25.68 -7.88
C ARG A 421 -7.40 -25.49 -7.30
N TRP A 422 -7.72 -24.25 -6.90
CA TRP A 422 -8.84 -23.95 -6.05
C TRP A 422 -9.76 -22.88 -6.63
N ARG A 423 -11.06 -23.09 -6.48
CA ARG A 423 -12.10 -22.08 -6.59
C ARG A 423 -12.54 -21.70 -5.18
N LEU A 424 -12.65 -20.42 -4.91
CA LEU A 424 -13.12 -19.90 -3.64
C LEU A 424 -14.56 -19.39 -3.79
N GLU A 425 -15.47 -19.94 -3.01
CA GLU A 425 -16.89 -19.56 -3.00
C GLU A 425 -17.23 -18.86 -1.69
N PRO A 426 -17.96 -17.71 -1.70
CA PRO A 426 -18.40 -17.07 -0.47
C PRO A 426 -19.12 -18.06 0.45
N ALA A 427 -18.70 -18.16 1.71
CA ALA A 427 -19.37 -19.02 2.67
C ALA A 427 -20.77 -18.46 3.02
N PRO A 428 -21.79 -19.30 3.23
CA PRO A 428 -23.13 -18.85 3.61
C PRO A 428 -23.10 -17.94 4.85
N GLY A 429 -23.79 -16.80 4.77
CA GLY A 429 -23.86 -15.81 5.85
C GLY A 429 -22.59 -14.97 6.04
N ALA A 430 -21.53 -15.23 5.30
CA ALA A 430 -20.32 -14.45 5.31
C ALA A 430 -20.38 -13.40 4.18
N GLY A 431 -20.03 -12.17 4.50
CA GLY A 431 -19.86 -11.11 3.53
C GLY A 431 -18.69 -10.22 3.96
N PRO A 432 -17.78 -9.87 3.04
CA PRO A 432 -16.65 -9.01 3.40
C PRO A 432 -17.17 -7.65 3.84
N ARG A 433 -16.66 -7.18 4.98
CA ARG A 433 -16.83 -5.80 5.43
C ARG A 433 -15.55 -5.04 5.10
N GLN A 434 -15.70 -3.94 4.37
CA GLN A 434 -14.59 -3.06 4.09
C GLN A 434 -14.27 -2.23 5.35
N VAL A 435 -13.14 -2.51 5.97
CA VAL A 435 -12.66 -1.79 7.15
C VAL A 435 -11.52 -0.88 6.76
N ALA A 436 -11.65 0.40 7.08
CA ALA A 436 -10.63 1.39 6.75
C ALA A 436 -9.31 1.11 7.50
N SER A 437 -8.23 1.05 6.75
CA SER A 437 -6.85 1.00 7.19
C SER A 437 -6.02 1.85 6.21
N THR A 438 -4.70 1.69 6.14
CA THR A 438 -3.87 2.32 5.09
C THR A 438 -4.38 1.93 3.71
N VAL A 439 -4.66 0.65 3.51
CA VAL A 439 -5.49 0.10 2.41
C VAL A 439 -6.70 -0.59 3.05
N PRO A 440 -7.93 -0.42 2.53
CA PRO A 440 -9.10 -1.05 3.13
C PRO A 440 -8.98 -2.57 3.24
N ARG A 441 -9.28 -3.12 4.41
CA ARG A 441 -9.21 -4.56 4.70
C ARG A 441 -10.52 -5.27 4.37
N ALA A 442 -10.42 -6.55 4.00
CA ALA A 442 -11.56 -7.43 3.66
C ALA A 442 -12.03 -8.25 4.87
N GLU A 443 -12.38 -7.59 5.99
CA GLU A 443 -12.74 -8.27 7.24
C GLU A 443 -13.97 -9.17 7.06
N GLY A 444 -13.89 -10.41 7.57
CA GLY A 444 -14.97 -11.38 7.48
C GLY A 444 -15.16 -12.00 6.09
N SER A 445 -14.16 -11.88 5.20
CA SER A 445 -14.14 -12.59 3.91
C SER A 445 -13.85 -14.09 4.13
N VAL A 446 -14.87 -14.82 4.55
CA VAL A 446 -14.78 -16.28 4.70
C VAL A 446 -15.24 -16.98 3.43
N MET A 447 -14.36 -17.79 2.85
CA MET A 447 -14.59 -18.52 1.61
C MET A 447 -14.53 -20.04 1.83
N THR A 448 -15.34 -20.78 1.07
CA THR A 448 -15.25 -22.24 1.00
C THR A 448 -14.38 -22.65 -0.17
N VAL A 449 -13.39 -23.48 0.10
CA VAL A 449 -12.42 -23.99 -0.89
C VAL A 449 -13.07 -25.13 -1.68
N ARG A 450 -13.06 -25.02 -3.02
CA ARG A 450 -13.54 -26.05 -3.95
C ARG A 450 -12.40 -26.44 -4.90
N PRO A 451 -12.17 -27.73 -5.16
CA PRO A 451 -11.20 -28.13 -6.17
C PRO A 451 -11.65 -27.66 -7.56
N ARG A 452 -10.69 -27.27 -8.39
CA ARG A 452 -10.94 -27.10 -9.83
C ARG A 452 -10.71 -28.44 -10.52
N GLY A 453 -11.71 -28.87 -11.27
CA GLY A 453 -11.62 -30.08 -12.09
C GLY A 453 -10.70 -29.90 -13.29
#